data_6c793645551e120d6bac0184eac113de
#
_entry.id   6c793645551e120d6bac0184eac113de
#
_cell.length_a   1.000
_cell.length_b   1.000
_cell.length_c   1.000
_cell.angle_alpha   90.00
_cell.angle_beta   90.00
_cell.angle_gamma   90.00
#
_symmetry.space_group_name_H-M   'P 1'
#
loop_
_entity.id
_entity.type
_entity.pdbx_description
1 polymer ?
#
loop_
_entity_poly.entity_id
_entity_poly.type
_entity_poly.pdbx_seq_one_letter_code
_entity_poly.pdbx_strand_id
1 'polypeptide(L)'
;MQTNQKLCIAIFGPTASGKTKLGVAIAKTFPSEVISVDSLQCYKAGSIITAKPTDKEIDGVPHHLIDYLEADEEPDEFVAMATDMMDEITQRGKLPILVGGSTSLALPLLHEALKRQYRFVAATLIPRQSTYWQSIYARASEMLEKGLLAELEELRNLQQSLRDDNACFHKGVWKAIGYQEFYPYLEADSSCNARQLSFQKGLALMNANTLQYGFHQTRVDTLRPEPFPPSSRCTPSLESGGSSLGNGPGHIDAAKKLAFALHQHNYKLVYGGGTTGIMGAIASTLVQLSGPSAVQGIIPVALAKYEERLTKKRADPSKFGSRTAVKDMHTRKRLMIEAVIGGAPGSGFVALSGGYGTLEELLETTTWYQLGIHRCGICVLDVCGFYNGLMDWVRQAAQAGFVGTEDATILRVATTAEDVIGCLGSNDHRYSRMGELEWD
;
A
#
# COMPACT_ATOMS: atom_id res chain seq x y z
N MET A 1 6.40 -10.51 -44.96
CA MET A 1 5.56 -11.26 -44.01
C MET A 1 5.03 -10.23 -43.03
N GLN A 2 3.76 -9.86 -43.11
CA GLN A 2 3.11 -9.08 -42.03
C GLN A 2 3.04 -9.96 -40.82
N THR A 3 3.80 -9.65 -39.79
CA THR A 3 3.64 -10.27 -38.47
C THR A 3 2.25 -9.90 -37.97
N ASN A 4 1.34 -10.86 -37.99
CA ASN A 4 -0.02 -10.69 -37.46
C ASN A 4 0.13 -10.50 -35.93
N GLN A 5 0.28 -9.24 -35.51
CA GLN A 5 0.47 -8.89 -34.10
C GLN A 5 -0.83 -9.17 -33.37
N LYS A 6 -0.78 -10.06 -32.39
CA LYS A 6 -1.91 -10.38 -31.51
C LYS A 6 -2.22 -9.17 -30.62
N LEU A 7 -3.46 -8.71 -30.60
CA LEU A 7 -3.91 -7.61 -29.78
C LEU A 7 -4.73 -8.11 -28.59
N CYS A 8 -4.58 -7.49 -27.42
CA CYS A 8 -5.36 -7.76 -26.24
C CYS A 8 -5.70 -6.44 -25.53
N ILE A 9 -6.90 -6.32 -24.96
CA ILE A 9 -7.27 -5.22 -24.08
C ILE A 9 -7.12 -5.69 -22.63
N ALA A 10 -6.54 -4.86 -21.77
CA ALA A 10 -6.38 -5.15 -20.34
C ALA A 10 -7.03 -4.02 -19.52
N ILE A 11 -8.01 -4.39 -18.68
CA ILE A 11 -8.76 -3.46 -17.83
C ILE A 11 -8.53 -3.88 -16.38
N PHE A 12 -7.72 -3.10 -15.69
CA PHE A 12 -7.39 -3.32 -14.29
C PHE A 12 -7.94 -2.21 -13.39
N GLY A 13 -7.94 -2.46 -12.10
CA GLY A 13 -8.38 -1.51 -11.10
C GLY A 13 -8.99 -2.19 -9.88
N PRO A 14 -9.29 -1.45 -8.82
CA PRO A 14 -9.78 -2.03 -7.58
C PRO A 14 -11.21 -2.58 -7.71
N THR A 15 -11.61 -3.36 -6.71
CA THR A 15 -13.01 -3.80 -6.60
C THR A 15 -13.97 -2.60 -6.67
N ALA A 16 -15.20 -2.79 -7.10
CA ALA A 16 -16.23 -1.73 -7.25
C ALA A 16 -15.84 -0.51 -8.12
N SER A 17 -14.81 -0.63 -8.99
CA SER A 17 -14.41 0.45 -9.91
C SER A 17 -15.13 0.46 -11.26
N GLY A 18 -16.00 -0.54 -11.53
CA GLY A 18 -16.75 -0.65 -12.79
C GLY A 18 -16.01 -1.37 -13.92
N LYS A 19 -14.95 -2.11 -13.64
CA LYS A 19 -14.16 -2.88 -14.65
C LYS A 19 -15.02 -3.77 -15.53
N THR A 20 -15.85 -4.62 -14.91
CA THR A 20 -16.74 -5.57 -15.63
C THR A 20 -17.68 -4.83 -16.58
N LYS A 21 -18.31 -3.75 -16.12
CA LYS A 21 -19.19 -2.92 -16.94
C LYS A 21 -18.46 -2.34 -18.15
N LEU A 22 -17.22 -1.87 -17.98
CA LEU A 22 -16.40 -1.36 -19.08
C LEU A 22 -16.02 -2.49 -20.06
N GLY A 23 -15.59 -3.66 -19.54
CA GLY A 23 -15.25 -4.83 -20.36
C GLY A 23 -16.40 -5.29 -21.23
N VAL A 24 -17.60 -5.40 -20.64
CA VAL A 24 -18.83 -5.76 -21.36
C VAL A 24 -19.20 -4.71 -22.42
N ALA A 25 -19.09 -3.42 -22.11
CA ALA A 25 -19.38 -2.34 -23.05
C ALA A 25 -18.45 -2.39 -24.28
N ILE A 26 -17.17 -2.67 -24.06
CA ILE A 26 -16.20 -2.84 -25.16
C ILE A 26 -16.52 -4.11 -25.97
N ALA A 27 -16.82 -5.22 -25.29
CA ALA A 27 -17.11 -6.47 -25.96
C ALA A 27 -18.41 -6.45 -26.79
N LYS A 28 -19.33 -5.55 -26.48
CA LYS A 28 -20.50 -5.27 -27.32
C LYS A 28 -20.20 -4.44 -28.56
N THR A 29 -19.11 -3.69 -28.53
CA THR A 29 -18.72 -2.82 -29.65
C THR A 29 -17.83 -3.57 -30.65
N PHE A 30 -16.99 -4.47 -30.13
CA PHE A 30 -16.04 -5.26 -30.91
C PHE A 30 -16.23 -6.76 -30.68
N PRO A 31 -16.07 -7.63 -31.70
CA PRO A 31 -16.08 -9.08 -31.48
C PRO A 31 -15.01 -9.49 -30.46
N SER A 32 -15.41 -9.72 -29.22
CA SER A 32 -14.48 -9.91 -28.11
C SER A 32 -15.03 -10.91 -27.09
N GLU A 33 -14.16 -11.46 -26.28
CA GLU A 33 -14.50 -12.30 -25.12
C GLU A 33 -13.70 -11.86 -23.92
N VAL A 34 -14.29 -11.97 -22.73
CA VAL A 34 -13.69 -11.51 -21.47
C VAL A 34 -13.02 -12.69 -20.75
N ILE A 35 -11.81 -12.46 -20.24
CA ILE A 35 -11.12 -13.36 -19.32
C ILE A 35 -11.05 -12.67 -17.96
N SER A 36 -11.65 -13.29 -16.92
CA SER A 36 -11.58 -12.79 -15.56
C SER A 36 -10.18 -13.01 -14.97
N VAL A 37 -9.55 -11.93 -14.51
CA VAL A 37 -8.24 -11.95 -13.83
C VAL A 37 -8.46 -11.60 -12.35
N ASP A 38 -9.26 -12.46 -11.69
CA ASP A 38 -9.63 -12.30 -10.29
C ASP A 38 -9.46 -13.64 -9.56
N SER A 39 -8.60 -13.65 -8.53
CA SER A 39 -8.23 -14.88 -7.80
C SER A 39 -9.37 -15.46 -6.95
N LEU A 40 -10.47 -14.74 -6.81
CA LEU A 40 -11.63 -15.20 -6.04
C LEU A 40 -12.80 -15.60 -6.93
N GLN A 41 -12.94 -15.03 -8.12
CA GLN A 41 -14.03 -15.40 -9.04
C GLN A 41 -13.83 -16.78 -9.69
N CYS A 42 -12.66 -17.38 -9.56
CA CYS A 42 -12.34 -18.71 -10.07
C CYS A 42 -13.06 -19.85 -9.31
N TYR A 43 -13.45 -19.65 -8.05
CA TYR A 43 -14.09 -20.69 -7.25
C TYR A 43 -15.56 -20.88 -7.61
N LYS A 44 -16.05 -22.13 -7.67
CA LYS A 44 -17.47 -22.46 -7.87
C LYS A 44 -18.34 -21.98 -6.72
N ALA A 45 -17.86 -22.10 -5.49
CA ALA A 45 -18.54 -21.63 -4.28
C ALA A 45 -18.37 -20.12 -4.07
N GLY A 46 -19.25 -19.49 -3.28
CA GLY A 46 -19.11 -18.12 -2.81
C GLY A 46 -19.38 -17.07 -3.90
N SER A 47 -20.43 -17.20 -4.68
CA SER A 47 -20.72 -16.30 -5.81
C SER A 47 -20.96 -14.85 -5.39
N ILE A 48 -21.59 -14.64 -4.21
CA ILE A 48 -21.89 -13.30 -3.68
C ILE A 48 -20.62 -12.70 -3.09
N ILE A 49 -19.95 -13.42 -2.18
CA ILE A 49 -18.77 -12.89 -1.47
C ILE A 49 -17.61 -12.59 -2.41
N THR A 50 -17.41 -13.39 -3.45
CA THR A 50 -16.39 -13.16 -4.47
C THR A 50 -16.83 -12.16 -5.54
N ALA A 51 -18.07 -11.70 -5.44
CA ALA A 51 -18.67 -10.70 -6.32
C ALA A 51 -18.56 -11.07 -7.81
N LYS A 52 -18.91 -12.30 -8.14
CA LYS A 52 -18.98 -12.73 -9.53
C LYS A 52 -20.01 -11.92 -10.31
N PRO A 53 -19.74 -11.63 -11.58
CA PRO A 53 -20.71 -10.96 -12.43
C PRO A 53 -21.93 -11.85 -12.64
N THR A 54 -23.11 -11.27 -12.51
CA THR A 54 -24.39 -11.93 -12.78
C THR A 54 -24.65 -12.03 -14.30
N ASP A 55 -25.54 -12.92 -14.74
CA ASP A 55 -25.93 -13.02 -16.14
C ASP A 55 -26.41 -11.68 -16.74
N LYS A 56 -27.07 -10.86 -15.91
CA LYS A 56 -27.50 -9.51 -16.28
C LYS A 56 -26.30 -8.57 -16.50
N GLU A 57 -25.25 -8.70 -15.72
CA GLU A 57 -24.05 -7.87 -15.84
C GLU A 57 -23.15 -8.34 -17.00
N ILE A 58 -23.09 -9.65 -17.24
CA ILE A 58 -22.41 -10.27 -18.39
C ILE A 58 -23.10 -9.92 -19.71
N ASP A 59 -24.43 -9.82 -19.71
CA ASP A 59 -25.29 -9.39 -20.83
C ASP A 59 -24.94 -10.09 -22.16
N GLY A 60 -24.78 -11.42 -22.09
CA GLY A 60 -24.50 -12.28 -23.23
C GLY A 60 -23.05 -12.28 -23.74
N VAL A 61 -22.14 -11.53 -23.12
CA VAL A 61 -20.72 -11.55 -23.45
C VAL A 61 -20.04 -12.80 -22.83
N PRO A 62 -19.34 -13.63 -23.60
CA PRO A 62 -18.61 -14.77 -23.03
C PRO A 62 -17.57 -14.33 -22.02
N HIS A 63 -17.63 -14.92 -20.80
CA HIS A 63 -16.66 -14.72 -19.74
C HIS A 63 -15.98 -16.05 -19.43
N HIS A 64 -14.67 -16.03 -19.32
CA HIS A 64 -13.81 -17.21 -19.11
C HIS A 64 -13.08 -17.11 -17.77
N LEU A 65 -12.67 -18.25 -17.24
CA LEU A 65 -11.95 -18.43 -15.99
C LEU A 65 -12.73 -17.93 -14.77
N ILE A 66 -14.04 -18.18 -14.79
CA ILE A 66 -14.97 -18.07 -13.68
C ILE A 66 -15.47 -19.48 -13.35
N ASP A 67 -15.69 -19.80 -12.07
CA ASP A 67 -16.33 -21.05 -11.62
C ASP A 67 -15.63 -22.35 -12.03
N TYR A 68 -14.31 -22.40 -12.07
CA TYR A 68 -13.61 -23.63 -12.48
C TYR A 68 -12.89 -24.35 -11.34
N LEU A 69 -12.64 -23.70 -10.18
CA LEU A 69 -11.98 -24.32 -9.01
C LEU A 69 -12.96 -24.75 -7.93
N GLU A 70 -12.62 -25.83 -7.23
CA GLU A 70 -13.30 -26.20 -6.00
C GLU A 70 -12.88 -25.26 -4.85
N ALA A 71 -13.61 -25.31 -3.72
CA ALA A 71 -13.50 -24.28 -2.68
C ALA A 71 -12.13 -24.23 -1.98
N ASP A 72 -11.39 -25.33 -1.91
CA ASP A 72 -10.10 -25.48 -1.22
C ASP A 72 -8.88 -25.56 -2.15
N GLU A 73 -9.09 -25.44 -3.46
CA GLU A 73 -8.02 -25.40 -4.46
C GLU A 73 -7.36 -24.01 -4.54
N GLU A 74 -6.22 -23.92 -5.20
CA GLU A 74 -5.54 -22.65 -5.50
C GLU A 74 -5.36 -22.49 -7.02
N PRO A 75 -5.35 -21.23 -7.55
CA PRO A 75 -5.30 -20.98 -8.99
C PRO A 75 -3.87 -21.07 -9.57
N ASP A 76 -3.15 -22.14 -9.26
CA ASP A 76 -1.73 -22.29 -9.63
C ASP A 76 -1.51 -22.36 -11.15
N GLU A 77 -2.45 -22.94 -11.90
CA GLU A 77 -2.37 -23.06 -13.36
C GLU A 77 -3.00 -21.88 -14.12
N PHE A 78 -3.45 -20.85 -13.41
CA PHE A 78 -4.18 -19.73 -13.99
C PHE A 78 -3.47 -19.11 -15.20
N VAL A 79 -2.17 -18.86 -15.10
CA VAL A 79 -1.41 -18.17 -16.15
C VAL A 79 -1.40 -18.99 -17.45
N ALA A 80 -1.19 -20.30 -17.35
CA ALA A 80 -1.22 -21.20 -18.50
C ALA A 80 -2.62 -21.21 -19.14
N MET A 81 -3.66 -21.44 -18.33
CA MET A 81 -5.04 -21.46 -18.81
C MET A 81 -5.46 -20.14 -19.45
N ALA A 82 -5.09 -19.01 -18.84
CA ALA A 82 -5.43 -17.69 -19.37
C ALA A 82 -4.72 -17.37 -20.68
N THR A 83 -3.44 -17.71 -20.81
CA THR A 83 -2.70 -17.50 -22.07
C THR A 83 -3.19 -18.41 -23.20
N ASP A 84 -3.55 -19.65 -22.89
CA ASP A 84 -4.13 -20.57 -23.88
C ASP A 84 -5.51 -20.07 -24.32
N MET A 85 -6.35 -19.62 -23.40
CA MET A 85 -7.64 -18.99 -23.71
C MET A 85 -7.50 -17.74 -24.57
N MET A 86 -6.49 -16.90 -24.30
CA MET A 86 -6.20 -15.74 -25.17
C MET A 86 -5.87 -16.18 -26.60
N ASP A 87 -5.07 -17.23 -26.74
CA ASP A 87 -4.71 -17.78 -28.07
C ASP A 87 -5.95 -18.35 -28.79
N GLU A 88 -6.82 -19.07 -28.09
CA GLU A 88 -8.07 -19.60 -28.66
C GLU A 88 -9.02 -18.49 -29.11
N ILE A 89 -9.21 -17.44 -28.28
CA ILE A 89 -10.05 -16.27 -28.63
C ILE A 89 -9.50 -15.60 -29.89
N THR A 90 -8.18 -15.42 -29.95
CA THR A 90 -7.51 -14.80 -31.11
C THR A 90 -7.64 -15.65 -32.37
N GLN A 91 -7.55 -17.00 -32.27
CA GLN A 91 -7.73 -17.92 -33.38
C GLN A 91 -9.16 -17.87 -33.93
N ARG A 92 -10.17 -17.63 -33.07
CA ARG A 92 -11.55 -17.39 -33.47
C ARG A 92 -11.78 -16.00 -34.12
N GLY A 93 -10.73 -15.22 -34.32
CA GLY A 93 -10.82 -13.87 -34.89
C GLY A 93 -11.43 -12.83 -33.94
N LYS A 94 -11.46 -13.11 -32.64
CA LYS A 94 -12.00 -12.25 -31.60
C LYS A 94 -10.86 -11.63 -30.77
N LEU A 95 -11.18 -10.54 -30.06
CA LEU A 95 -10.25 -9.81 -29.22
C LEU A 95 -10.37 -10.27 -27.77
N PRO A 96 -9.31 -10.82 -27.13
CA PRO A 96 -9.32 -11.10 -25.71
C PRO A 96 -9.30 -9.82 -24.90
N ILE A 97 -10.18 -9.75 -23.87
CA ILE A 97 -10.26 -8.63 -22.92
C ILE A 97 -9.97 -9.19 -21.53
N LEU A 98 -8.85 -8.81 -20.93
CA LEU A 98 -8.52 -9.15 -19.54
C LEU A 98 -9.20 -8.16 -18.59
N VAL A 99 -9.99 -8.67 -17.64
CA VAL A 99 -10.69 -7.82 -16.66
C VAL A 99 -10.40 -8.34 -15.26
N GLY A 100 -9.74 -7.52 -14.41
CA GLY A 100 -9.45 -7.95 -13.05
C GLY A 100 -8.77 -6.94 -12.15
N GLY A 101 -8.42 -7.41 -10.94
CA GLY A 101 -7.78 -6.59 -9.92
C GLY A 101 -6.68 -7.35 -9.16
N SER A 102 -6.53 -8.66 -9.38
CA SER A 102 -5.53 -9.49 -8.68
C SER A 102 -4.16 -9.31 -9.31
N THR A 103 -3.30 -8.55 -8.65
CA THR A 103 -1.93 -8.27 -9.13
C THR A 103 -1.07 -9.54 -9.21
N SER A 104 -1.28 -10.48 -8.28
CA SER A 104 -0.61 -11.79 -8.26
C SER A 104 -0.87 -12.63 -9.51
N LEU A 105 -2.04 -12.49 -10.13
CA LEU A 105 -2.39 -13.16 -11.38
C LEU A 105 -2.07 -12.30 -12.61
N ALA A 106 -2.31 -11.00 -12.53
CA ALA A 106 -2.18 -10.09 -13.67
C ALA A 106 -0.73 -9.94 -14.14
N LEU A 107 0.21 -9.72 -13.24
CA LEU A 107 1.61 -9.48 -13.60
C LEU A 107 2.26 -10.70 -14.29
N PRO A 108 2.18 -11.93 -13.76
CA PRO A 108 2.70 -13.11 -14.45
C PRO A 108 2.00 -13.35 -15.80
N LEU A 109 0.67 -13.15 -15.86
CA LEU A 109 -0.10 -13.30 -17.10
C LEU A 109 0.37 -12.31 -18.18
N LEU A 110 0.50 -11.03 -17.86
CA LEU A 110 0.98 -10.03 -18.82
C LEU A 110 2.39 -10.35 -19.31
N HIS A 111 3.27 -10.79 -18.40
CA HIS A 111 4.63 -11.19 -18.75
C HIS A 111 4.65 -12.37 -19.74
N GLU A 112 3.85 -13.41 -19.48
CA GLU A 112 3.75 -14.57 -20.38
C GLU A 112 3.11 -14.22 -21.72
N ALA A 113 2.07 -13.40 -21.72
CA ALA A 113 1.42 -12.94 -22.96
C ALA A 113 2.34 -12.08 -23.82
N LEU A 114 3.22 -11.25 -23.22
CA LEU A 114 4.26 -10.50 -23.95
C LEU A 114 5.24 -11.47 -24.66
N LYS A 115 5.64 -12.57 -24.02
CA LYS A 115 6.48 -13.62 -24.67
C LYS A 115 5.77 -14.26 -25.86
N ARG A 116 4.43 -14.42 -25.77
CA ARG A 116 3.58 -14.92 -26.87
C ARG A 116 3.26 -13.85 -27.92
N GLN A 117 3.96 -12.68 -27.89
CA GLN A 117 3.85 -11.57 -28.84
C GLN A 117 2.52 -10.82 -28.82
N TYR A 118 1.80 -10.84 -27.69
CA TYR A 118 0.65 -9.97 -27.50
C TYR A 118 1.06 -8.49 -27.32
N ARG A 119 0.30 -7.59 -27.93
CA ARG A 119 0.34 -6.16 -27.64
C ARG A 119 -0.88 -5.79 -26.84
N PHE A 120 -0.70 -4.92 -25.85
CA PHE A 120 -1.78 -4.52 -24.97
C PHE A 120 -2.23 -3.08 -25.22
N VAL A 121 -3.56 -2.89 -25.20
CA VAL A 121 -4.18 -1.60 -24.88
C VAL A 121 -4.66 -1.72 -23.45
N ALA A 122 -3.97 -1.05 -22.53
CA ALA A 122 -4.25 -1.18 -21.10
C ALA A 122 -4.94 0.07 -20.55
N ALA A 123 -5.94 -0.14 -19.70
CA ALA A 123 -6.63 0.89 -18.95
C ALA A 123 -6.67 0.50 -17.47
N THR A 124 -6.27 1.42 -16.58
CA THR A 124 -6.44 1.25 -15.14
C THR A 124 -7.55 2.19 -14.66
N LEU A 125 -8.61 1.61 -14.09
CA LEU A 125 -9.69 2.38 -13.50
C LEU A 125 -9.31 2.82 -12.09
N ILE A 126 -9.19 4.13 -11.90
CA ILE A 126 -8.87 4.72 -10.59
C ILE A 126 -10.12 5.47 -10.12
N PRO A 127 -10.89 4.93 -9.15
CA PRO A 127 -12.05 5.60 -8.61
C PRO A 127 -11.65 6.88 -7.88
N ARG A 128 -12.54 7.87 -7.87
CA ARG A 128 -12.33 9.10 -7.10
C ARG A 128 -12.33 8.77 -5.62
N GLN A 129 -11.27 9.07 -4.92
CA GLN A 129 -11.10 8.76 -3.51
C GLN A 129 -12.25 9.30 -2.64
N SER A 130 -12.78 10.49 -2.97
CA SER A 130 -13.89 11.13 -2.23
C SER A 130 -15.23 10.38 -2.28
N THR A 131 -15.44 9.50 -3.28
CA THR A 131 -16.69 8.75 -3.47
C THR A 131 -16.49 7.23 -3.47
N TYR A 132 -15.24 6.76 -3.43
CA TYR A 132 -14.96 5.34 -3.53
C TYR A 132 -15.54 4.52 -2.36
N TRP A 133 -15.46 5.07 -1.15
CA TRP A 133 -16.08 4.45 0.03
C TRP A 133 -17.58 4.23 -0.15
N GLN A 134 -18.30 5.16 -0.82
CA GLN A 134 -19.74 5.00 -1.10
C GLN A 134 -19.99 3.79 -2.00
N SER A 135 -19.13 3.57 -3.00
CA SER A 135 -19.25 2.40 -3.89
C SER A 135 -19.01 1.09 -3.15
N ILE A 136 -18.07 1.06 -2.18
CA ILE A 136 -17.82 -0.13 -1.35
C ILE A 136 -19.01 -0.41 -0.43
N TYR A 137 -19.52 0.62 0.26
CA TYR A 137 -20.67 0.46 1.16
C TYR A 137 -21.94 0.05 0.40
N ALA A 138 -22.22 0.66 -0.76
CA ALA A 138 -23.34 0.28 -1.60
C ALA A 138 -23.22 -1.19 -2.05
N ARG A 139 -22.03 -1.64 -2.44
CA ARG A 139 -21.78 -3.03 -2.81
C ARG A 139 -22.00 -3.99 -1.64
N ALA A 140 -21.52 -3.67 -0.44
CA ALA A 140 -21.75 -4.50 0.74
C ALA A 140 -23.23 -4.63 1.08
N SER A 141 -24.00 -3.54 0.96
CA SER A 141 -25.46 -3.57 1.12
C SER A 141 -26.13 -4.46 0.07
N GLU A 142 -25.76 -4.34 -1.19
CA GLU A 142 -26.25 -5.20 -2.27
C GLU A 142 -25.92 -6.69 -2.05
N MET A 143 -24.72 -7.01 -1.55
CA MET A 143 -24.35 -8.38 -1.21
C MET A 143 -25.22 -8.94 -0.08
N LEU A 144 -25.52 -8.14 0.95
CA LEU A 144 -26.43 -8.53 2.03
C LEU A 144 -27.86 -8.77 1.52
N GLU A 145 -28.36 -7.92 0.64
CA GLU A 145 -29.68 -8.07 0.00
C GLU A 145 -29.76 -9.32 -0.88
N LYS A 146 -28.67 -9.70 -1.53
CA LYS A 146 -28.52 -10.92 -2.34
C LYS A 146 -28.42 -12.20 -1.50
N GLY A 147 -28.31 -12.10 -0.18
CA GLY A 147 -28.26 -13.26 0.71
C GLY A 147 -26.85 -13.66 1.17
N LEU A 148 -25.91 -12.71 1.25
CA LEU A 148 -24.53 -12.96 1.67
C LEU A 148 -24.44 -13.82 2.94
N LEU A 149 -25.26 -13.55 3.98
CA LEU A 149 -25.19 -14.27 5.24
C LEU A 149 -25.55 -15.76 5.09
N ALA A 150 -26.48 -16.10 4.22
CA ALA A 150 -26.83 -17.49 3.91
C ALA A 150 -25.66 -18.18 3.18
N GLU A 151 -25.05 -17.51 2.21
CA GLU A 151 -23.88 -18.02 1.49
C GLU A 151 -22.69 -18.23 2.45
N LEU A 152 -22.46 -17.34 3.40
CA LEU A 152 -21.40 -17.51 4.41
C LEU A 152 -21.65 -18.72 5.31
N GLU A 153 -22.90 -19.00 5.67
CA GLU A 153 -23.29 -20.20 6.42
C GLU A 153 -23.00 -21.48 5.59
N GLU A 154 -23.33 -21.47 4.29
CA GLU A 154 -23.01 -22.56 3.38
C GLU A 154 -21.49 -22.80 3.26
N LEU A 155 -20.71 -21.73 3.11
CA LEU A 155 -19.25 -21.80 3.07
C LEU A 155 -18.64 -22.34 4.38
N ARG A 156 -19.22 -21.99 5.54
CA ARG A 156 -18.81 -22.52 6.83
C ARG A 156 -19.09 -24.03 6.91
N ASN A 157 -20.27 -24.47 6.52
CA ASN A 157 -20.64 -25.88 6.50
C ASN A 157 -19.75 -26.68 5.54
N LEU A 158 -19.44 -26.11 4.38
CA LEU A 158 -18.51 -26.71 3.42
C LEU A 158 -17.10 -26.82 4.01
N GLN A 159 -16.59 -25.77 4.68
CA GLN A 159 -15.29 -25.79 5.32
C GLN A 159 -15.22 -26.90 6.39
N GLN A 160 -16.24 -27.02 7.23
CA GLN A 160 -16.31 -28.05 8.26
C GLN A 160 -16.36 -29.48 7.70
N SER A 161 -16.97 -29.66 6.52
CA SER A 161 -17.02 -30.95 5.85
C SER A 161 -15.70 -31.38 5.21
N LEU A 162 -14.86 -30.43 4.83
CA LEU A 162 -13.58 -30.69 4.13
C LEU A 162 -12.38 -30.76 5.06
N ARG A 163 -12.50 -30.26 6.31
CA ARG A 163 -11.39 -30.17 7.26
C ARG A 163 -11.85 -30.48 8.67
N ASP A 164 -11.12 -31.38 9.32
CA ASP A 164 -11.24 -31.61 10.76
C ASP A 164 -10.71 -30.37 11.54
N ASP A 165 -11.61 -29.73 12.27
CA ASP A 165 -11.42 -28.91 13.47
C ASP A 165 -10.82 -27.50 13.45
N ASN A 166 -10.29 -26.90 12.36
CA ASN A 166 -9.86 -25.51 12.44
C ASN A 166 -10.31 -24.67 11.24
N ALA A 167 -11.00 -23.55 11.50
CA ALA A 167 -11.33 -22.55 10.51
C ALA A 167 -10.05 -22.00 9.85
N CYS A 168 -9.94 -22.15 8.53
CA CYS A 168 -8.81 -21.64 7.75
C CYS A 168 -9.29 -20.45 6.91
N PHE A 169 -8.71 -19.28 7.12
CA PHE A 169 -9.08 -18.04 6.43
C PHE A 169 -8.10 -17.66 5.30
N HIS A 170 -7.02 -18.44 5.11
CA HIS A 170 -5.92 -18.08 4.21
C HIS A 170 -5.85 -18.96 2.96
N LYS A 171 -6.77 -19.90 2.78
CA LYS A 171 -6.81 -20.81 1.64
C LYS A 171 -8.15 -20.83 0.95
N GLY A 172 -8.13 -21.08 -0.36
CA GLY A 172 -9.33 -21.30 -1.14
C GLY A 172 -10.26 -20.08 -1.15
N VAL A 173 -11.55 -20.35 -1.25
CA VAL A 173 -12.58 -19.31 -1.26
C VAL A 173 -12.70 -18.56 0.07
N TRP A 174 -12.28 -19.17 1.18
CA TRP A 174 -12.40 -18.61 2.55
C TRP A 174 -11.47 -17.43 2.83
N LYS A 175 -10.50 -17.17 1.94
CA LYS A 175 -9.68 -15.94 1.99
C LYS A 175 -10.42 -14.69 1.49
N ALA A 176 -11.66 -14.84 1.01
CA ALA A 176 -12.47 -13.71 0.56
C ALA A 176 -12.82 -12.78 1.73
N ILE A 177 -12.59 -11.47 1.54
CA ILE A 177 -12.96 -10.45 2.52
C ILE A 177 -14.47 -10.50 2.76
N GLY A 178 -14.86 -10.65 4.02
CA GLY A 178 -16.23 -10.88 4.47
C GLY A 178 -16.38 -12.22 5.20
N TYR A 179 -15.66 -13.27 4.81
CA TYR A 179 -15.79 -14.56 5.48
C TYR A 179 -15.22 -14.53 6.91
N GLN A 180 -13.98 -14.12 7.08
CA GLN A 180 -13.34 -14.00 8.38
C GLN A 180 -14.03 -12.95 9.25
N GLU A 181 -14.44 -11.84 8.68
CA GLU A 181 -15.07 -10.72 9.39
C GLU A 181 -16.44 -11.09 9.97
N PHE A 182 -17.21 -11.91 9.25
CA PHE A 182 -18.50 -12.40 9.72
C PHE A 182 -18.44 -13.73 10.48
N TYR A 183 -17.28 -14.37 10.58
CA TYR A 183 -17.15 -15.65 11.27
C TYR A 183 -17.65 -15.62 12.72
N PRO A 184 -17.36 -14.57 13.54
CA PRO A 184 -17.93 -14.44 14.88
C PRO A 184 -19.45 -14.31 14.91
N TYR A 185 -20.07 -13.80 13.84
CA TYR A 185 -21.54 -13.76 13.70
C TYR A 185 -22.10 -15.15 13.40
N LEU A 186 -21.40 -15.96 12.61
CA LEU A 186 -21.81 -17.33 12.28
C LEU A 186 -21.70 -18.27 13.47
N GLU A 187 -20.80 -18.00 14.42
CA GLU A 187 -20.62 -18.77 15.65
C GLU A 187 -21.44 -18.26 16.84
N ALA A 188 -21.99 -17.05 16.74
CA ALA A 188 -22.73 -16.45 17.85
C ALA A 188 -24.01 -17.22 18.18
N ASP A 189 -24.20 -17.53 19.46
CA ASP A 189 -25.44 -18.07 19.97
C ASP A 189 -26.64 -17.18 19.60
N SER A 190 -27.81 -17.80 19.52
CA SER A 190 -29.07 -17.16 19.11
C SER A 190 -29.55 -16.04 20.05
N SER A 191 -28.76 -15.63 21.05
CA SER A 191 -29.08 -14.47 21.90
C SER A 191 -29.04 -13.18 21.07
N CYS A 192 -30.15 -12.48 20.97
CA CYS A 192 -30.41 -11.37 20.05
C CYS A 192 -29.35 -10.27 20.10
N ASN A 193 -28.86 -9.89 21.27
CA ASN A 193 -27.93 -8.77 21.45
C ASN A 193 -26.48 -9.10 21.00
N ALA A 194 -25.98 -10.30 21.29
CA ALA A 194 -24.61 -10.70 20.91
C ALA A 194 -24.50 -10.89 19.40
N ARG A 195 -25.48 -11.52 18.78
CA ARG A 195 -25.54 -11.75 17.34
C ARG A 195 -25.65 -10.43 16.55
N GLN A 196 -26.48 -9.49 17.03
CA GLN A 196 -26.59 -8.16 16.43
C GLN A 196 -25.28 -7.37 16.49
N LEU A 197 -24.57 -7.43 17.61
CA LEU A 197 -23.29 -6.74 17.76
C LEU A 197 -22.22 -7.37 16.86
N SER A 198 -22.16 -8.70 16.78
CA SER A 198 -21.23 -9.42 15.88
C SER A 198 -21.50 -9.10 14.41
N PHE A 199 -22.77 -9.00 14.01
CA PHE A 199 -23.15 -8.55 12.66
C PHE A 199 -22.63 -7.14 12.34
N GLN A 200 -22.87 -6.17 13.23
CA GLN A 200 -22.40 -4.80 13.01
C GLN A 200 -20.88 -4.71 12.93
N LYS A 201 -20.17 -5.44 13.78
CA LYS A 201 -18.70 -5.52 13.71
C LYS A 201 -18.21 -6.17 12.41
N GLY A 202 -18.80 -7.29 12.01
CA GLY A 202 -18.45 -7.97 10.76
C GLY A 202 -18.63 -7.07 9.53
N LEU A 203 -19.75 -6.36 9.45
CA LEU A 203 -20.00 -5.43 8.34
C LEU A 203 -19.03 -4.24 8.33
N ALA A 204 -18.72 -3.69 9.49
CA ALA A 204 -17.76 -2.59 9.60
C ALA A 204 -16.34 -3.03 9.18
N LEU A 205 -15.89 -4.20 9.63
CA LEU A 205 -14.59 -4.77 9.27
C LEU A 205 -14.54 -5.13 7.78
N MET A 206 -15.54 -5.81 7.24
CA MET A 206 -15.63 -6.12 5.80
C MET A 206 -15.49 -4.86 4.94
N ASN A 207 -16.20 -3.77 5.28
CA ASN A 207 -16.10 -2.52 4.56
C ASN A 207 -14.71 -1.89 4.67
N ALA A 208 -14.12 -1.88 5.87
CA ALA A 208 -12.79 -1.32 6.10
C ALA A 208 -11.70 -2.11 5.33
N ASN A 209 -11.71 -3.43 5.43
CA ASN A 209 -10.75 -4.29 4.74
C ASN A 209 -10.92 -4.25 3.22
N THR A 210 -12.16 -4.17 2.72
CA THR A 210 -12.41 -3.99 1.27
C THR A 210 -11.89 -2.64 0.78
N LEU A 211 -12.05 -1.56 1.54
CA LEU A 211 -11.48 -0.25 1.22
C LEU A 211 -9.96 -0.30 1.20
N GLN A 212 -9.35 -0.91 2.21
CA GLN A 212 -7.91 -1.08 2.31
C GLN A 212 -7.37 -1.89 1.12
N TYR A 213 -7.98 -3.04 0.82
CA TYR A 213 -7.63 -3.87 -0.34
C TYR A 213 -7.77 -3.10 -1.65
N GLY A 214 -8.87 -2.37 -1.84
CA GLY A 214 -9.07 -1.54 -3.03
C GLY A 214 -8.04 -0.43 -3.17
N PHE A 215 -7.59 0.17 -2.08
CA PHE A 215 -6.47 1.11 -2.12
C PHE A 215 -5.15 0.42 -2.44
N HIS A 216 -4.91 -0.80 -1.99
CA HIS A 216 -3.74 -1.59 -2.41
C HIS A 216 -3.77 -1.90 -3.91
N GLN A 217 -4.92 -2.27 -4.46
CA GLN A 217 -5.09 -2.51 -5.90
C GLN A 217 -4.90 -1.26 -6.76
N THR A 218 -5.26 -0.06 -6.27
CA THR A 218 -4.99 1.22 -6.98
C THR A 218 -3.54 1.66 -6.88
N ARG A 219 -2.77 1.05 -5.99
CA ARG A 219 -1.34 1.30 -5.79
C ARG A 219 -0.46 0.61 -6.83
N VAL A 220 -1.02 -0.09 -7.82
CA VAL A 220 -0.24 -0.61 -8.93
C VAL A 220 0.39 0.55 -9.70
N ASP A 221 1.59 0.84 -9.32
CA ASP A 221 2.74 1.30 -10.08
C ASP A 221 2.50 2.20 -11.29
N THR A 222 1.88 3.36 -11.08
CA THR A 222 2.22 4.50 -11.90
C THR A 222 3.28 5.32 -11.15
N LEU A 223 4.54 5.13 -11.50
CA LEU A 223 5.69 5.88 -11.03
C LEU A 223 6.16 5.49 -9.60
N ARG A 224 6.62 4.25 -9.41
CA ARG A 224 7.65 4.03 -8.39
C ARG A 224 8.90 4.78 -8.87
N PRO A 225 9.41 5.76 -8.09
CA PRO A 225 10.81 6.10 -8.22
C PRO A 225 11.57 4.79 -8.05
N GLU A 226 12.58 4.51 -8.86
CA GLU A 226 13.41 3.33 -8.63
C GLU A 226 13.88 3.38 -7.16
N PRO A 227 13.49 2.41 -6.32
CA PRO A 227 13.94 2.40 -4.96
C PRO A 227 15.45 2.31 -4.96
N PHE A 228 16.11 2.90 -3.95
CA PHE A 228 17.52 2.64 -3.76
C PHE A 228 17.76 1.13 -3.74
N PRO A 229 18.87 0.63 -4.30
CA PRO A 229 19.18 -0.79 -4.27
C PRO A 229 19.00 -1.34 -2.85
N PRO A 230 18.43 -2.55 -2.68
CA PRO A 230 18.19 -3.14 -1.35
C PRO A 230 19.43 -3.21 -0.44
N SER A 231 20.61 -3.11 -1.03
CA SER A 231 21.90 -3.04 -0.32
C SER A 231 22.24 -1.67 0.28
N SER A 232 21.41 -0.63 0.02
CA SER A 232 21.69 0.72 0.52
C SER A 232 21.01 0.96 1.86
N ARG A 233 21.76 1.49 2.85
CA ARG A 233 21.18 2.00 4.09
C ARG A 233 20.48 3.31 3.79
N CYS A 234 19.19 3.39 4.05
CA CYS A 234 18.36 4.57 3.80
C CYS A 234 17.93 5.17 5.13
N THR A 235 18.06 6.49 5.26
CA THR A 235 17.41 7.26 6.31
C THR A 235 16.48 8.27 5.67
N PRO A 236 15.16 8.24 5.91
CA PRO A 236 14.37 9.42 5.67
C PRO A 236 14.62 10.42 6.79
N SER A 237 14.88 11.64 6.43
CA SER A 237 14.62 12.75 7.30
C SER A 237 13.11 12.98 7.27
N LEU A 238 12.43 12.70 8.38
CA LEU A 238 11.02 13.03 8.57
C LEU A 238 10.88 14.56 8.67
N GLU A 239 10.93 15.24 7.55
CA GLU A 239 10.84 16.68 7.47
C GLU A 239 9.73 17.12 6.52
N SER A 240 8.52 17.19 7.00
CA SER A 240 7.45 17.89 6.29
C SER A 240 7.27 19.35 6.72
N GLY A 241 7.99 19.82 7.75
CA GLY A 241 7.82 21.16 8.32
C GLY A 241 8.97 22.14 8.13
N GLY A 242 10.13 21.70 7.71
CA GLY A 242 11.36 22.50 7.72
C GLY A 242 11.60 23.37 6.49
N SER A 243 10.58 23.95 5.87
CA SER A 243 10.76 25.07 4.94
C SER A 243 11.25 26.35 5.65
N SER A 244 11.21 26.39 6.98
CA SER A 244 11.74 27.45 7.83
C SER A 244 13.15 27.10 8.33
N LEU A 245 13.97 28.12 8.52
CA LEU A 245 15.32 28.00 9.06
C LEU A 245 15.34 27.86 10.59
N GLY A 246 14.19 28.06 11.25
CA GLY A 246 14.12 28.25 12.70
C GLY A 246 14.70 29.60 13.15
N ASN A 247 14.60 29.92 14.44
CA ASN A 247 15.06 31.20 15.02
C ASN A 247 16.53 31.16 15.46
N GLY A 248 17.38 30.38 14.79
CA GLY A 248 18.80 30.35 15.13
C GLY A 248 19.61 29.41 14.23
N PRO A 249 20.94 29.59 14.16
CA PRO A 249 21.82 28.81 13.30
C PRO A 249 21.95 27.34 13.74
N GLY A 250 21.67 27.02 15.01
CA GLY A 250 21.90 25.71 15.59
C GLY A 250 21.16 24.56 14.87
N HIS A 251 19.95 24.81 14.42
CA HIS A 251 19.14 23.79 13.71
C HIS A 251 19.72 23.45 12.33
N ILE A 252 20.20 24.46 11.60
CA ILE A 252 20.85 24.27 10.29
C ILE A 252 22.20 23.56 10.46
N ASP A 253 22.97 23.97 11.47
CA ASP A 253 24.26 23.36 11.75
C ASP A 253 24.11 21.88 12.14
N ALA A 254 23.07 21.54 12.92
CA ALA A 254 22.73 20.16 13.24
C ALA A 254 22.38 19.34 11.99
N ALA A 255 21.57 19.90 11.08
CA ALA A 255 21.23 19.26 9.81
C ALA A 255 22.46 19.00 8.93
N LYS A 256 23.38 19.97 8.84
CA LYS A 256 24.65 19.80 8.11
C LYS A 256 25.53 18.74 8.76
N LYS A 257 25.67 18.75 10.10
CA LYS A 257 26.41 17.72 10.83
C LYS A 257 25.82 16.33 10.59
N LEU A 258 24.49 16.22 10.58
CA LEU A 258 23.84 14.96 10.25
C LEU A 258 24.16 14.51 8.81
N ALA A 259 24.18 15.42 7.83
CA ALA A 259 24.60 15.08 6.47
C ALA A 259 26.04 14.56 6.41
N PHE A 260 26.97 15.11 7.21
CA PHE A 260 28.33 14.59 7.34
C PHE A 260 28.37 13.18 7.92
N ALA A 261 27.64 12.91 9.01
CA ALA A 261 27.54 11.59 9.61
C ALA A 261 26.93 10.58 8.65
N LEU A 262 25.86 10.93 7.94
CA LEU A 262 25.24 10.08 6.90
C LEU A 262 26.24 9.74 5.79
N HIS A 263 27.03 10.73 5.33
CA HIS A 263 28.10 10.50 4.34
C HIS A 263 29.15 9.51 4.84
N GLN A 264 29.69 9.72 6.06
CA GLN A 264 30.72 8.87 6.65
C GLN A 264 30.28 7.40 6.80
N HIS A 265 29.01 7.20 7.08
CA HIS A 265 28.42 5.87 7.26
C HIS A 265 27.73 5.31 6.02
N ASN A 266 27.89 5.94 4.85
CA ASN A 266 27.31 5.53 3.56
C ASN A 266 25.78 5.41 3.57
N TYR A 267 25.10 6.28 4.30
CA TYR A 267 23.64 6.37 4.26
C TYR A 267 23.17 7.20 3.07
N LYS A 268 22.02 6.84 2.53
CA LYS A 268 21.26 7.64 1.56
C LYS A 268 20.11 8.35 2.25
N LEU A 269 19.77 9.54 1.79
CA LEU A 269 18.71 10.37 2.33
C LEU A 269 17.45 10.28 1.47
N VAL A 270 16.33 9.90 2.09
CA VAL A 270 14.98 10.10 1.51
C VAL A 270 14.32 11.23 2.30
N TYR A 271 13.78 12.26 1.62
CA TYR A 271 13.23 13.43 2.31
C TYR A 271 12.04 14.04 1.56
N GLY A 272 11.39 15.01 2.17
CA GLY A 272 10.18 15.66 1.66
C GLY A 272 10.34 16.52 0.41
N GLY A 273 11.54 16.58 -0.17
CA GLY A 273 11.80 17.21 -1.47
C GLY A 273 11.84 18.75 -1.46
N GLY A 274 11.77 19.41 -0.27
CA GLY A 274 11.91 20.88 -0.16
C GLY A 274 13.36 21.33 -0.35
N THR A 275 13.56 22.49 -0.98
CA THR A 275 14.90 23.04 -1.28
C THR A 275 15.29 24.17 -0.35
N THR A 276 14.41 24.54 0.57
CA THR A 276 14.59 25.64 1.53
C THR A 276 14.66 25.11 2.96
N GLY A 277 15.08 25.96 3.90
CA GLY A 277 15.11 25.64 5.32
C GLY A 277 16.09 24.50 5.66
N ILE A 278 15.73 23.75 6.69
CA ILE A 278 16.50 22.62 7.20
C ILE A 278 16.57 21.49 6.14
N MET A 279 15.45 21.21 5.44
CA MET A 279 15.39 20.23 4.35
C MET A 279 16.41 20.52 3.23
N GLY A 280 16.43 21.76 2.75
CA GLY A 280 17.40 22.18 1.75
C GLY A 280 18.85 22.12 2.24
N ALA A 281 19.10 22.40 3.52
CA ALA A 281 20.42 22.35 4.12
C ALA A 281 20.98 20.91 4.18
N ILE A 282 20.21 19.94 4.68
CA ILE A 282 20.68 18.55 4.76
C ILE A 282 20.85 17.94 3.36
N ALA A 283 19.86 18.13 2.46
CA ALA A 283 19.90 17.59 1.12
C ALA A 283 21.08 18.13 0.31
N SER A 284 21.26 19.46 0.28
CA SER A 284 22.37 20.07 -0.48
C SER A 284 23.73 19.71 0.08
N THR A 285 23.87 19.59 1.42
CA THR A 285 25.13 19.19 2.03
C THR A 285 25.48 17.73 1.68
N LEU A 286 24.49 16.81 1.76
CA LEU A 286 24.75 15.42 1.44
C LEU A 286 25.03 15.22 -0.07
N VAL A 287 24.37 15.97 -0.96
CA VAL A 287 24.68 15.95 -2.39
C VAL A 287 26.10 16.42 -2.66
N GLN A 288 26.58 17.47 -1.98
CA GLN A 288 27.96 17.93 -2.11
C GLN A 288 28.99 16.88 -1.67
N LEU A 289 28.66 16.07 -0.66
CA LEU A 289 29.56 15.06 -0.10
C LEU A 289 29.50 13.71 -0.85
N SER A 290 28.31 13.25 -1.21
CA SER A 290 28.05 11.88 -1.71
C SER A 290 27.51 11.86 -3.13
N GLY A 291 27.27 13.01 -3.76
CA GLY A 291 26.67 13.12 -5.09
C GLY A 291 25.13 13.06 -5.10
N PRO A 292 24.51 13.42 -6.23
CA PRO A 292 23.05 13.51 -6.35
C PRO A 292 22.31 12.17 -6.16
N SER A 293 22.97 11.06 -6.44
CA SER A 293 22.40 9.71 -6.27
C SER A 293 22.24 9.26 -4.82
N ALA A 294 22.81 10.02 -3.87
CA ALA A 294 22.67 9.77 -2.45
C ALA A 294 21.40 10.40 -1.83
N VAL A 295 20.68 11.23 -2.61
CA VAL A 295 19.54 12.01 -2.08
C VAL A 295 18.33 11.87 -2.99
N GLN A 296 17.20 11.48 -2.40
CA GLN A 296 15.91 11.36 -3.08
C GLN A 296 14.84 12.17 -2.37
N GLY A 297 14.29 13.17 -3.04
CA GLY A 297 13.17 13.98 -2.57
C GLY A 297 11.84 13.43 -3.09
N ILE A 298 10.80 13.40 -2.25
CA ILE A 298 9.43 13.04 -2.65
C ILE A 298 8.50 14.19 -2.28
N ILE A 299 7.87 14.82 -3.28
CA ILE A 299 7.12 16.06 -3.09
C ILE A 299 5.79 16.04 -3.84
N PRO A 300 4.68 16.48 -3.22
CA PRO A 300 3.43 16.69 -3.94
C PRO A 300 3.55 17.79 -5.01
N VAL A 301 2.94 17.56 -6.18
CA VAL A 301 2.95 18.54 -7.30
C VAL A 301 2.52 19.94 -6.85
N ALA A 302 1.51 20.02 -5.95
CA ALA A 302 1.02 21.28 -5.42
C ALA A 302 2.10 22.04 -4.64
N LEU A 303 2.86 21.35 -3.77
CA LEU A 303 3.95 21.93 -2.98
C LEU A 303 5.15 22.27 -3.86
N ALA A 304 5.48 21.44 -4.84
CA ALA A 304 6.54 21.76 -5.80
C ALA A 304 6.27 23.07 -6.56
N LYS A 305 5.03 23.23 -7.07
CA LYS A 305 4.59 24.47 -7.71
C LYS A 305 4.60 25.68 -6.78
N TYR A 306 4.20 25.48 -5.52
CA TYR A 306 4.25 26.55 -4.51
C TYR A 306 5.68 27.01 -4.25
N GLU A 307 6.62 26.07 -4.07
CA GLU A 307 8.04 26.36 -3.86
C GLU A 307 8.67 27.05 -5.09
N GLU A 308 8.36 26.60 -6.31
CA GLU A 308 8.84 27.25 -7.53
C GLU A 308 8.36 28.70 -7.67
N ARG A 309 7.14 29.02 -7.22
CA ARG A 309 6.64 30.40 -7.17
C ARG A 309 7.39 31.26 -6.17
N LEU A 310 7.71 30.71 -4.99
CA LEU A 310 8.43 31.43 -3.95
C LEU A 310 9.89 31.67 -4.32
N THR A 311 10.56 30.66 -4.81
CA THR A 311 12.01 30.70 -5.13
C THR A 311 12.31 31.26 -6.50
N LYS A 312 11.29 31.36 -7.36
CA LYS A 312 11.40 31.70 -8.80
C LYS A 312 12.36 30.78 -9.58
N LYS A 313 12.64 29.58 -9.05
CA LYS A 313 13.54 28.60 -9.63
C LYS A 313 12.98 27.19 -9.45
N ARG A 314 13.21 26.34 -10.46
CA ARG A 314 13.04 24.90 -10.29
C ARG A 314 14.16 24.34 -9.43
N ALA A 315 13.83 23.31 -8.64
CA ALA A 315 14.84 22.60 -7.89
C ALA A 315 15.87 21.96 -8.84
N ASP A 316 17.14 22.19 -8.53
CA ASP A 316 18.27 21.67 -9.30
C ASP A 316 18.67 20.28 -8.76
N PRO A 317 18.51 19.20 -9.57
CA PRO A 317 18.88 17.86 -9.13
C PRO A 317 20.37 17.70 -8.79
N SER A 318 21.25 18.47 -9.41
CA SER A 318 22.68 18.47 -9.11
C SER A 318 23.00 19.02 -7.72
N LYS A 319 22.04 19.75 -7.11
CA LYS A 319 22.18 20.37 -5.81
C LYS A 319 21.36 19.71 -4.69
N PHE A 320 20.20 19.17 -5.03
CA PHE A 320 19.25 18.65 -4.04
C PHE A 320 18.88 17.17 -4.24
N GLY A 321 19.55 16.48 -5.18
CA GLY A 321 19.27 15.10 -5.53
C GLY A 321 18.07 14.93 -6.46
N SER A 322 17.69 13.68 -6.73
CA SER A 322 16.52 13.36 -7.54
C SER A 322 15.22 13.77 -6.82
N ARG A 323 14.23 14.28 -7.57
CA ARG A 323 12.90 14.61 -7.01
C ARG A 323 11.81 13.86 -7.74
N THR A 324 10.98 13.18 -6.96
CA THR A 324 9.77 12.51 -7.44
C THR A 324 8.56 13.33 -7.09
N ALA A 325 7.82 13.79 -8.12
CA ALA A 325 6.58 14.51 -7.93
C ALA A 325 5.43 13.51 -7.75
N VAL A 326 4.63 13.68 -6.70
CA VAL A 326 3.48 12.81 -6.37
C VAL A 326 2.18 13.61 -6.35
N LYS A 327 1.05 12.92 -6.41
CA LYS A 327 -0.26 13.58 -6.51
C LYS A 327 -0.73 14.22 -5.19
N ASP A 328 -0.41 13.62 -4.05
CA ASP A 328 -0.93 14.01 -2.73
C ASP A 328 0.04 13.68 -1.58
N MET A 329 -0.30 14.14 -0.37
CA MET A 329 0.50 13.94 0.84
C MET A 329 0.55 12.50 1.30
N HIS A 330 -0.51 11.72 1.14
CA HIS A 330 -0.53 10.30 1.54
C HIS A 330 0.43 9.48 0.68
N THR A 331 0.41 9.70 -0.63
CA THR A 331 1.36 9.07 -1.56
C THR A 331 2.81 9.45 -1.22
N ARG A 332 3.06 10.72 -0.86
CA ARG A 332 4.38 11.18 -0.43
C ARG A 332 4.87 10.40 0.78
N LYS A 333 4.12 10.40 1.87
CA LYS A 333 4.49 9.74 3.13
C LYS A 333 4.71 8.24 2.93
N ARG A 334 3.80 7.59 2.24
CA ARG A 334 3.90 6.16 1.94
C ARG A 334 5.21 5.83 1.22
N LEU A 335 5.52 6.52 0.11
CA LEU A 335 6.75 6.26 -0.65
C LEU A 335 8.02 6.55 0.15
N MET A 336 8.01 7.56 1.02
CA MET A 336 9.13 7.83 1.93
C MET A 336 9.33 6.68 2.90
N ILE A 337 8.27 6.20 3.51
CA ILE A 337 8.31 5.09 4.49
C ILE A 337 8.72 3.78 3.80
N GLU A 338 8.11 3.44 2.66
CA GLU A 338 8.45 2.24 1.88
C GLU A 338 9.92 2.20 1.47
N ALA A 339 10.49 3.34 1.07
CA ALA A 339 11.90 3.44 0.71
C ALA A 339 12.84 3.11 1.88
N VAL A 340 12.42 3.36 3.12
CA VAL A 340 13.19 3.05 4.33
C VAL A 340 13.01 1.61 4.75
N ILE A 341 11.78 1.14 4.81
CA ILE A 341 11.47 -0.25 5.19
C ILE A 341 12.13 -1.22 4.20
N GLY A 342 12.15 -0.88 2.91
CA GLY A 342 12.85 -1.65 1.86
C GLY A 342 14.37 -1.48 1.83
N GLY A 343 14.94 -0.64 2.68
CA GLY A 343 16.38 -0.40 2.75
C GLY A 343 17.17 -1.51 3.45
N ALA A 344 18.51 -1.42 3.40
CA ALA A 344 19.38 -2.37 4.08
C ALA A 344 19.22 -2.31 5.62
N PRO A 345 19.60 -3.38 6.35
CA PRO A 345 19.62 -3.38 7.81
C PRO A 345 20.35 -2.16 8.37
N GLY A 346 19.75 -1.51 9.36
CA GLY A 346 20.22 -0.26 9.93
C GLY A 346 19.58 0.99 9.30
N SER A 347 18.69 0.84 8.30
CA SER A 347 17.83 1.93 7.86
C SER A 347 16.86 2.33 8.98
N GLY A 348 16.47 3.62 9.04
CA GLY A 348 15.57 4.11 10.07
C GLY A 348 15.14 5.55 9.87
N PHE A 349 14.34 6.07 10.76
CA PHE A 349 13.68 7.37 10.68
C PHE A 349 14.32 8.40 11.61
N VAL A 350 14.58 9.60 11.10
CA VAL A 350 15.15 10.70 11.88
C VAL A 350 14.28 11.93 11.74
N ALA A 351 13.83 12.48 12.86
CA ALA A 351 13.15 13.77 12.87
C ALA A 351 14.13 14.88 13.30
N LEU A 352 14.30 15.88 12.44
CA LEU A 352 14.95 17.14 12.76
C LEU A 352 13.91 18.13 13.29
N SER A 353 14.34 19.25 13.82
CA SER A 353 13.42 20.29 14.30
C SER A 353 12.45 20.73 13.20
N GLY A 354 11.16 20.69 13.50
CA GLY A 354 10.13 20.98 12.51
C GLY A 354 8.77 21.30 13.13
N GLY A 355 7.76 21.46 12.29
CA GLY A 355 6.40 21.80 12.71
C GLY A 355 5.46 20.60 12.79
N TYR A 356 4.15 20.88 12.60
CA TYR A 356 3.09 19.87 12.66
C TYR A 356 3.30 18.71 11.70
N GLY A 357 3.79 18.97 10.49
CA GLY A 357 4.02 17.92 9.51
C GLY A 357 5.13 16.95 9.94
N THR A 358 6.19 17.46 10.57
CA THR A 358 7.27 16.62 11.13
C THR A 358 6.75 15.75 12.26
N LEU A 359 5.93 16.32 13.16
CA LEU A 359 5.33 15.54 14.26
C LEU A 359 4.31 14.52 13.76
N GLU A 360 3.54 14.85 12.75
CA GLU A 360 2.56 13.94 12.14
C GLU A 360 3.25 12.72 11.53
N GLU A 361 4.31 12.91 10.72
CA GLU A 361 5.09 11.80 10.15
C GLU A 361 5.84 11.00 11.23
N LEU A 362 6.37 11.66 12.24
CA LEU A 362 7.07 11.02 13.36
C LEU A 362 6.13 10.11 14.17
N LEU A 363 4.95 10.59 14.52
CA LEU A 363 3.98 9.81 15.29
C LEU A 363 3.34 8.69 14.46
N GLU A 364 3.15 8.88 13.15
CA GLU A 364 2.71 7.83 12.25
C GLU A 364 3.71 6.67 12.22
N THR A 365 5.00 6.96 11.98
CA THR A 365 6.05 5.92 11.97
C THR A 365 6.23 5.26 13.34
N THR A 366 6.13 6.04 14.44
CA THR A 366 6.17 5.50 15.81
C THR A 366 5.01 4.54 16.06
N THR A 367 3.80 4.90 15.64
CA THR A 367 2.62 4.04 15.74
C THR A 367 2.78 2.77 14.90
N TRP A 368 3.34 2.87 13.69
CA TRP A 368 3.58 1.70 12.85
C TRP A 368 4.62 0.76 13.43
N TYR A 369 5.64 1.29 14.11
CA TYR A 369 6.58 0.47 14.89
C TYR A 369 5.87 -0.25 16.03
N GLN A 370 5.05 0.46 16.82
CA GLN A 370 4.26 -0.09 17.92
C GLN A 370 3.33 -1.22 17.44
N LEU A 371 2.73 -1.05 16.26
CA LEU A 371 1.85 -2.03 15.63
C LEU A 371 2.61 -3.19 14.94
N GLY A 372 3.95 -3.17 14.90
CA GLY A 372 4.75 -4.22 14.28
C GLY A 372 4.84 -4.17 12.74
N ILE A 373 4.34 -3.09 12.09
CA ILE A 373 4.38 -2.92 10.64
C ILE A 373 5.83 -2.78 10.14
N HIS A 374 6.71 -2.18 10.94
CA HIS A 374 8.15 -2.13 10.67
C HIS A 374 8.97 -2.22 11.95
N ARG A 375 10.28 -2.46 11.80
CA ARG A 375 11.24 -2.55 12.91
C ARG A 375 12.44 -1.59 12.74
N CYS A 376 12.27 -0.55 11.93
CA CYS A 376 13.29 0.45 11.69
C CYS A 376 13.43 1.37 12.91
N GLY A 377 14.65 1.71 13.31
CA GLY A 377 14.91 2.63 14.41
C GLY A 377 14.28 4.01 14.16
N ILE A 378 13.76 4.65 15.21
CA ILE A 378 13.15 5.99 15.13
C ILE A 378 13.85 6.91 16.12
N CYS A 379 14.35 8.03 15.63
CA CYS A 379 15.16 8.96 16.40
C CYS A 379 14.72 10.40 16.18
N VAL A 380 14.72 11.23 17.24
CA VAL A 380 14.66 12.69 17.13
C VAL A 380 16.05 13.25 17.37
N LEU A 381 16.53 14.12 16.49
CA LEU A 381 17.73 14.91 16.76
C LEU A 381 17.31 16.17 17.54
N ASP A 382 17.55 16.14 18.85
CA ASP A 382 17.18 17.21 19.74
C ASP A 382 18.22 18.32 19.72
N VAL A 383 17.82 19.49 19.28
CA VAL A 383 18.65 20.70 19.22
C VAL A 383 18.12 21.70 20.24
N CYS A 384 18.92 21.96 21.25
CA CYS A 384 18.57 22.92 22.31
C CYS A 384 17.27 22.62 23.07
N GLY A 385 16.95 21.35 23.27
CA GLY A 385 15.74 20.92 23.98
C GLY A 385 14.43 21.09 23.20
N PHE A 386 14.51 21.17 21.86
CA PHE A 386 13.33 21.40 21.02
C PHE A 386 12.27 20.32 21.19
N TYR A 387 12.67 19.06 21.42
CA TYR A 387 11.78 17.92 21.60
C TYR A 387 11.44 17.60 23.07
N ASN A 388 11.92 18.39 24.05
CA ASN A 388 11.65 18.12 25.46
C ASN A 388 10.15 18.01 25.76
N GLY A 389 9.32 18.91 25.24
CA GLY A 389 7.88 18.88 25.45
C GLY A 389 7.20 17.62 24.89
N LEU A 390 7.67 17.11 23.76
CA LEU A 390 7.18 15.85 23.19
C LEU A 390 7.56 14.65 24.07
N MET A 391 8.80 14.61 24.52
CA MET A 391 9.28 13.53 25.39
C MET A 391 8.64 13.55 26.77
N ASP A 392 8.33 14.76 27.29
CA ASP A 392 7.53 14.92 28.52
C ASP A 392 6.12 14.36 28.32
N TRP A 393 5.49 14.67 27.20
CA TRP A 393 4.17 14.12 26.87
C TRP A 393 4.20 12.58 26.78
N VAL A 394 5.19 11.99 26.11
CA VAL A 394 5.33 10.52 26.01
C VAL A 394 5.44 9.89 27.40
N ARG A 395 6.26 10.50 28.29
CA ARG A 395 6.39 10.04 29.69
C ARG A 395 5.08 10.12 30.47
N GLN A 396 4.35 11.23 30.34
CA GLN A 396 3.05 11.42 30.97
C GLN A 396 2.01 10.43 30.43
N ALA A 397 1.98 10.18 29.12
CA ALA A 397 1.10 9.20 28.51
C ALA A 397 1.39 7.77 28.99
N ALA A 398 2.65 7.42 29.21
CA ALA A 398 3.05 6.15 29.80
C ALA A 398 2.63 6.05 31.28
N GLN A 399 2.83 7.10 32.08
CA GLN A 399 2.38 7.13 33.46
C GLN A 399 0.85 7.04 33.60
N ALA A 400 0.12 7.64 32.67
CA ALA A 400 -1.34 7.59 32.61
C ALA A 400 -1.88 6.27 32.02
N GLY A 401 -1.01 5.36 31.53
CA GLY A 401 -1.40 4.06 31.01
C GLY A 401 -1.91 4.06 29.56
N PHE A 402 -1.79 5.19 28.83
CA PHE A 402 -2.17 5.27 27.41
C PHE A 402 -1.08 4.73 26.47
N VAL A 403 0.17 4.73 26.90
CA VAL A 403 1.33 4.18 26.18
C VAL A 403 1.97 3.12 27.07
N GLY A 404 2.31 1.97 26.51
CA GLY A 404 3.05 0.94 27.22
C GLY A 404 4.44 1.44 27.66
N THR A 405 4.96 0.97 28.78
CA THR A 405 6.30 1.38 29.27
C THR A 405 7.40 1.03 28.28
N GLU A 406 7.26 -0.07 27.56
CA GLU A 406 8.18 -0.47 26.49
C GLU A 406 8.01 0.40 25.25
N ASP A 407 6.76 0.70 24.87
CA ASP A 407 6.43 1.55 23.72
C ASP A 407 6.93 2.99 23.89
N ALA A 408 6.99 3.48 25.12
CA ALA A 408 7.56 4.80 25.43
C ALA A 408 9.06 4.90 25.09
N THR A 409 9.74 3.78 24.83
CA THR A 409 11.16 3.74 24.44
C THR A 409 11.38 3.64 22.93
N ILE A 410 10.31 3.52 22.12
CA ILE A 410 10.39 3.45 20.66
C ILE A 410 11.06 4.71 20.10
N LEU A 411 10.62 5.87 20.57
CA LEU A 411 11.16 7.15 20.16
C LEU A 411 12.44 7.45 20.94
N ARG A 412 13.56 7.45 20.25
CA ARG A 412 14.88 7.71 20.82
C ARG A 412 15.28 9.17 20.63
N VAL A 413 16.04 9.69 21.58
CA VAL A 413 16.57 11.05 21.52
C VAL A 413 18.07 11.00 21.28
N ALA A 414 18.53 11.69 20.25
CA ALA A 414 19.93 11.96 19.99
C ALA A 414 20.21 13.46 20.15
N THR A 415 21.34 13.79 20.71
CA THR A 415 21.81 15.19 20.87
C THR A 415 22.92 15.53 19.88
N THR A 416 23.52 14.53 19.26
CA THR A 416 24.56 14.68 18.24
C THR A 416 24.21 13.88 16.97
N ALA A 417 24.81 14.22 15.85
CA ALA A 417 24.66 13.50 14.59
C ALA A 417 25.16 12.04 14.68
N GLU A 418 26.21 11.80 15.44
CA GLU A 418 26.75 10.44 15.65
C GLU A 418 25.82 9.59 16.51
N ASP A 419 25.16 10.17 17.52
CA ASP A 419 24.14 9.47 18.31
C ASP A 419 22.97 9.02 17.43
N VAL A 420 22.60 9.80 16.41
CA VAL A 420 21.56 9.40 15.43
C VAL A 420 21.97 8.09 14.74
N ILE A 421 23.21 8.00 14.25
CA ILE A 421 23.68 6.78 13.58
C ILE A 421 23.62 5.58 14.53
N GLY A 422 23.99 5.76 15.79
CA GLY A 422 23.85 4.75 16.84
C GLY A 422 22.39 4.32 17.06
N CYS A 423 21.47 5.27 17.08
CA CYS A 423 20.04 5.01 17.23
C CYS A 423 19.46 4.21 16.07
N LEU A 424 19.90 4.47 14.83
CA LEU A 424 19.41 3.78 13.64
C LEU A 424 19.95 2.34 13.55
N GLY A 425 21.20 2.12 13.94
CA GLY A 425 21.87 0.81 13.84
C GLY A 425 21.46 -0.20 14.91
N SER A 426 20.86 0.23 16.00
CA SER A 426 20.45 -0.65 17.09
C SER A 426 19.09 -1.28 16.82
N ASN A 427 19.09 -2.44 16.14
CA ASN A 427 17.97 -3.36 16.06
C ASN A 427 17.75 -4.03 17.44
N ASP A 428 17.20 -3.27 18.38
CA ASP A 428 16.76 -3.86 19.64
C ASP A 428 15.46 -4.63 19.34
N HIS A 429 15.57 -5.95 19.24
CA HIS A 429 14.48 -6.89 19.00
C HIS A 429 13.52 -6.99 20.22
N ARG A 430 13.20 -5.88 20.88
CA ARG A 430 12.23 -5.91 21.94
C ARG A 430 10.84 -5.95 21.34
N TYR A 431 10.15 -7.02 21.64
CA TYR A 431 8.81 -7.37 21.22
C TYR A 431 7.84 -6.18 21.35
N SER A 432 7.23 -5.77 20.25
CA SER A 432 5.93 -5.13 20.32
C SER A 432 4.95 -6.13 20.97
N ARG A 433 4.13 -5.70 21.92
CA ARG A 433 3.03 -6.51 22.48
C ARG A 433 2.05 -7.01 21.41
N MET A 434 2.11 -6.44 20.21
CA MET A 434 1.30 -6.78 19.04
C MET A 434 2.10 -7.50 17.95
N GLY A 435 3.25 -8.11 18.30
CA GLY A 435 4.15 -8.80 17.35
C GLY A 435 3.57 -10.06 16.68
N GLU A 436 2.29 -10.35 16.90
CA GLU A 436 1.52 -11.43 16.25
C GLU A 436 0.51 -10.89 15.23
N LEU A 437 0.48 -9.57 14.98
CA LEU A 437 -0.36 -9.02 13.92
C LEU A 437 0.32 -9.25 12.58
N GLU A 438 -0.26 -10.09 11.75
CA GLU A 438 0.13 -10.23 10.34
C GLU A 438 -0.46 -9.05 9.56
N TRP A 439 0.44 -8.23 9.03
CA TRP A 439 0.09 -7.10 8.16
C TRP A 439 0.36 -7.52 6.71
N ASP A 440 -0.69 -7.97 6.01
CA ASP A 440 -0.64 -8.32 4.57
C ASP A 440 -0.64 -7.07 3.66
#